data_b74659871e6a173f30ae34934883c951
#
_entry.id   b74659871e6a173f30ae34934883c951
#
_cell.length_a   1.000
_cell.length_b   1.000
_cell.length_c   1.000
_cell.angle_alpha   90.00
_cell.angle_beta   90.00
_cell.angle_gamma   90.00
#
_symmetry.space_group_name_H-M   'P 1'
#
loop_
_entity.id
_entity.type
_entity.pdbx_description
1 polymer ?
#
loop_
_entity_poly.entity_id
_entity_poly.type
_entity_poly.pdbx_seq_one_letter_code
_entity_poly.pdbx_strand_id
1 'polypeptide(L)'
;METEILCADPQIVVCLKPAGIDSEQGMGALLRERLGGESYCVHRLDKQIGGVMVFARTKQAAAALSALIASWQMKKGYLAVAQGVPQEEKGSMSDLLYHDAARNKSYVVARPRRGVKEARLDYELLETREIEGRTLSALRITLHTGRSHQIRVQFASRGMPLVGDGRYGSAIRGCPIALWSESLRFPHPQDGREMSFSAPPPDRFPWTEFSLHNQ
;
A
#
# COMPACT_ATOMS: atom_id res chain seq x y z
N MET A 1 -12.07 -6.36 -16.37
CA MET A 1 -10.84 -5.60 -16.02
C MET A 1 -9.77 -6.65 -15.78
N GLU A 2 -8.72 -6.65 -16.54
CA GLU A 2 -7.66 -7.67 -16.43
C GLU A 2 -6.74 -7.35 -15.25
N THR A 3 -6.47 -8.39 -14.45
CA THR A 3 -5.46 -8.36 -13.39
C THR A 3 -4.19 -9.00 -13.93
N GLU A 4 -3.08 -8.30 -13.93
CA GLU A 4 -1.78 -8.86 -14.30
C GLU A 4 -1.28 -9.83 -13.22
N ILE A 5 -0.89 -11.04 -13.64
CA ILE A 5 -0.29 -12.04 -12.78
C ILE A 5 1.23 -11.96 -12.94
N LEU A 6 1.94 -11.60 -11.87
CA LEU A 6 3.41 -11.52 -11.84
C LEU A 6 4.05 -12.89 -11.59
N CYS A 7 3.39 -13.73 -10.80
CA CYS A 7 3.83 -15.09 -10.50
C CYS A 7 2.64 -15.92 -10.06
N ALA A 8 2.60 -17.20 -10.46
CA ALA A 8 1.63 -18.16 -9.95
C ALA A 8 2.30 -19.54 -9.85
N ASP A 9 2.12 -20.19 -8.70
CA ASP A 9 2.52 -21.55 -8.45
C ASP A 9 1.45 -22.30 -7.62
N PRO A 10 1.64 -23.54 -7.19
CA PRO A 10 0.65 -24.26 -6.39
C PRO A 10 0.36 -23.66 -5.00
N GLN A 11 1.24 -22.80 -4.46
CA GLN A 11 1.14 -22.25 -3.11
C GLN A 11 0.69 -20.78 -3.08
N ILE A 12 1.13 -19.98 -4.06
CA ILE A 12 0.88 -18.54 -4.08
C ILE A 12 0.49 -18.02 -5.46
N VAL A 13 -0.15 -16.86 -5.48
CA VAL A 13 -0.24 -16.00 -6.66
C VAL A 13 0.11 -14.58 -6.27
N VAL A 14 1.01 -13.97 -7.04
CA VAL A 14 1.37 -12.55 -6.94
C VAL A 14 0.81 -11.84 -8.16
N CYS A 15 0.09 -10.75 -7.92
CA CYS A 15 -0.62 -10.04 -8.98
C CYS A 15 -0.67 -8.53 -8.73
N LEU A 16 -1.03 -7.77 -9.74
CA LEU A 16 -1.34 -6.36 -9.63
C LEU A 16 -2.84 -6.16 -9.36
N LYS A 17 -3.17 -5.69 -8.16
CA LYS A 17 -4.53 -5.29 -7.85
C LYS A 17 -4.84 -3.95 -8.52
N PRO A 18 -5.88 -3.84 -9.35
CA PRO A 18 -6.36 -2.55 -9.84
C PRO A 18 -6.95 -1.70 -8.71
N ALA A 19 -6.83 -0.37 -8.84
CA ALA A 19 -7.57 0.55 -7.98
C ALA A 19 -9.08 0.40 -8.25
N GLY A 20 -9.90 0.51 -7.20
CA GLY A 20 -11.36 0.38 -7.28
C GLY A 20 -11.89 -1.03 -6.97
N ILE A 21 -11.02 -2.05 -6.93
CA ILE A 21 -11.40 -3.43 -6.61
C ILE A 21 -11.12 -3.72 -5.13
N ASP A 22 -12.04 -4.42 -4.47
CA ASP A 22 -11.82 -4.91 -3.11
C ASP A 22 -10.77 -6.02 -3.08
N SER A 23 -9.87 -5.97 -2.09
CA SER A 23 -8.75 -6.91 -2.00
C SER A 23 -9.17 -8.35 -1.68
N GLU A 24 -10.24 -8.54 -0.93
CA GLU A 24 -10.64 -9.85 -0.44
C GLU A 24 -11.67 -10.50 -1.37
N GLN A 25 -12.85 -9.91 -1.51
CA GLN A 25 -13.93 -10.48 -2.31
C GLN A 25 -13.69 -10.27 -3.81
N GLY A 26 -13.36 -9.04 -4.22
CA GLY A 26 -13.19 -8.68 -5.62
C GLY A 26 -12.00 -9.38 -6.27
N MET A 27 -10.82 -9.28 -5.66
CA MET A 27 -9.62 -9.96 -6.17
C MET A 27 -9.74 -11.48 -6.04
N GLY A 28 -10.31 -11.99 -4.94
CA GLY A 28 -10.53 -13.42 -4.77
C GLY A 28 -11.39 -14.03 -5.87
N ALA A 29 -12.45 -13.34 -6.30
CA ALA A 29 -13.31 -13.78 -7.41
C ALA A 29 -12.54 -13.79 -8.75
N LEU A 30 -11.81 -12.70 -9.07
CA LEU A 30 -11.01 -12.61 -10.29
C LEU A 30 -9.93 -13.69 -10.39
N LEU A 31 -9.24 -13.96 -9.29
CA LEU A 31 -8.20 -14.99 -9.26
C LEU A 31 -8.76 -16.40 -9.42
N ARG A 32 -9.91 -16.70 -8.81
CA ARG A 32 -10.61 -17.99 -9.00
C ARG A 32 -11.06 -18.19 -10.43
N GLU A 33 -11.64 -17.17 -11.05
CA GLU A 33 -12.07 -17.22 -12.45
C GLU A 33 -10.90 -17.48 -13.39
N ARG A 34 -9.75 -16.82 -13.17
CA ARG A 34 -8.60 -16.86 -14.08
C ARG A 34 -7.69 -18.07 -13.90
N LEU A 35 -7.48 -18.53 -12.66
CA LEU A 35 -6.50 -19.58 -12.32
C LEU A 35 -7.14 -20.86 -11.81
N GLY A 36 -8.43 -20.85 -11.54
CA GLY A 36 -9.12 -21.91 -10.83
C GLY A 36 -8.66 -22.08 -9.38
N GLY A 37 -9.35 -22.92 -8.62
CA GLY A 37 -9.03 -23.26 -7.23
C GLY A 37 -9.30 -22.10 -6.27
N GLU A 38 -8.76 -22.22 -5.04
CA GLU A 38 -8.95 -21.25 -3.98
C GLU A 38 -7.88 -20.14 -4.00
N SER A 39 -8.27 -18.97 -3.50
CA SER A 39 -7.35 -17.87 -3.24
C SER A 39 -7.67 -17.24 -1.88
N TYR A 40 -6.69 -17.21 -1.00
CA TYR A 40 -6.80 -16.69 0.36
C TYR A 40 -6.08 -15.35 0.45
N CYS A 41 -6.82 -14.30 0.80
CA CYS A 41 -6.28 -12.96 1.01
C CYS A 41 -5.57 -12.90 2.36
N VAL A 42 -4.25 -12.74 2.35
CA VAL A 42 -3.42 -12.69 3.57
C VAL A 42 -3.08 -11.25 4.01
N HIS A 43 -3.19 -10.30 3.11
CA HIS A 43 -3.07 -8.86 3.41
C HIS A 43 -3.96 -8.04 2.45
N ARG A 44 -4.19 -6.78 2.79
CA ARG A 44 -5.12 -5.94 2.02
C ARG A 44 -4.48 -4.63 1.62
N LEU A 45 -4.88 -4.13 0.47
CA LEU A 45 -4.80 -2.73 0.06
C LEU A 45 -6.19 -2.11 0.20
N ASP A 46 -6.27 -0.82 0.47
CA ASP A 46 -7.55 -0.10 0.43
C ASP A 46 -8.18 -0.26 -0.96
N LYS A 47 -9.50 -0.25 -1.05
CA LYS A 47 -10.21 -0.44 -2.33
C LYS A 47 -9.70 0.48 -3.44
N GLN A 48 -9.39 1.74 -3.10
CA GLN A 48 -8.91 2.76 -4.04
C GLN A 48 -7.42 2.65 -4.38
N ILE A 49 -6.66 1.79 -3.69
CA ILE A 49 -5.21 1.65 -3.86
C ILE A 49 -4.93 0.42 -4.72
N GLY A 50 -4.03 0.60 -5.69
CA GLY A 50 -3.54 -0.47 -6.54
C GLY A 50 -2.11 -0.90 -6.21
N GLY A 51 -1.63 -1.93 -6.92
CA GLY A 51 -0.26 -2.40 -6.84
C GLY A 51 -0.11 -3.87 -6.51
N VAL A 52 1.11 -4.24 -6.17
CA VAL A 52 1.51 -5.64 -5.94
C VAL A 52 0.84 -6.22 -4.71
N MET A 53 0.21 -7.38 -4.89
CA MET A 53 -0.38 -8.19 -3.82
C MET A 53 -0.02 -9.66 -3.97
N VAL A 54 0.08 -10.37 -2.84
CA VAL A 54 0.20 -11.82 -2.80
C VAL A 54 -1.05 -12.44 -2.16
N PHE A 55 -1.50 -13.54 -2.76
CA PHE A 55 -2.56 -14.41 -2.24
C PHE A 55 -2.01 -15.82 -2.05
N ALA A 56 -2.49 -16.52 -1.03
CA ALA A 56 -2.20 -17.93 -0.90
C ALA A 56 -3.20 -18.76 -1.71
N ARG A 57 -2.78 -19.90 -2.24
CA ARG A 57 -3.63 -20.86 -2.96
C ARG A 57 -4.00 -22.08 -2.12
N THR A 58 -3.36 -22.23 -0.96
CA THR A 58 -3.65 -23.28 0.02
C THR A 58 -3.81 -22.68 1.41
N LYS A 59 -4.53 -23.36 2.30
CA LYS A 59 -4.66 -22.94 3.71
C LYS A 59 -3.32 -22.94 4.43
N GLN A 60 -2.43 -23.88 4.09
CA GLN A 60 -1.10 -23.98 4.67
C GLN A 60 -0.25 -22.75 4.27
N ALA A 61 -0.23 -22.39 2.98
CA ALA A 61 0.46 -21.19 2.50
C ALA A 61 -0.13 -19.92 3.12
N ALA A 62 -1.47 -19.85 3.32
CA ALA A 62 -2.10 -18.70 3.98
C ALA A 62 -1.64 -18.55 5.44
N ALA A 63 -1.54 -19.63 6.20
CA ALA A 63 -1.02 -19.61 7.56
C ALA A 63 0.45 -19.19 7.59
N ALA A 64 1.30 -19.73 6.70
CA ALA A 64 2.72 -19.38 6.60
C ALA A 64 2.92 -17.89 6.22
N LEU A 65 2.23 -17.39 5.18
CA LEU A 65 2.31 -15.97 4.80
C LEU A 65 1.80 -15.05 5.92
N SER A 66 0.75 -15.44 6.64
CA SER A 66 0.24 -14.68 7.78
C SER A 66 1.27 -14.60 8.91
N ALA A 67 2.02 -15.69 9.18
CA ALA A 67 3.13 -15.71 10.13
C ALA A 67 4.28 -14.79 9.69
N LEU A 68 4.64 -14.77 8.41
CA LEU A 68 5.64 -13.86 7.84
C LEU A 68 5.24 -12.38 7.99
N ILE A 69 3.95 -12.08 7.83
CA ILE A 69 3.42 -10.73 8.06
C ILE A 69 3.52 -10.36 9.55
N ALA A 70 3.11 -11.27 10.43
CA ALA A 70 3.13 -11.02 11.89
C ALA A 70 4.55 -10.85 12.43
N SER A 71 5.54 -11.56 11.87
CA SER A 71 6.96 -11.49 12.24
C SER A 71 7.77 -10.45 11.46
N TRP A 72 7.11 -9.58 10.68
CA TRP A 72 7.74 -8.51 9.89
C TRP A 72 8.74 -8.98 8.81
N GLN A 73 8.69 -10.25 8.45
CA GLN A 73 9.53 -10.81 7.38
C GLN A 73 9.00 -10.47 5.99
N MET A 74 7.71 -10.16 5.85
CA MET A 74 7.17 -9.62 4.61
C MET A 74 7.41 -8.11 4.55
N LYS A 75 8.33 -7.68 3.67
CA LYS A 75 8.64 -6.27 3.42
C LYS A 75 7.70 -5.70 2.38
N LYS A 76 7.18 -4.50 2.62
CA LYS A 76 6.20 -3.82 1.77
C LYS A 76 6.69 -2.43 1.43
N GLY A 77 6.96 -2.20 0.16
CA GLY A 77 7.34 -0.89 -0.39
C GLY A 77 6.16 -0.22 -1.08
N TYR A 78 6.05 1.08 -0.87
CA TYR A 78 5.02 1.90 -1.51
C TYR A 78 5.64 3.13 -2.16
N LEU A 79 5.03 3.59 -3.24
CA LEU A 79 5.19 4.94 -3.76
C LEU A 79 3.97 5.79 -3.41
N ALA A 80 4.21 7.05 -3.07
CA ALA A 80 3.14 8.01 -2.82
C ALA A 80 3.51 9.37 -3.41
N VAL A 81 2.49 10.16 -3.79
CA VAL A 81 2.67 11.58 -4.06
C VAL A 81 1.84 12.36 -3.06
N ALA A 82 2.51 13.18 -2.26
CA ALA A 82 1.91 14.03 -1.23
C ALA A 82 1.95 15.50 -1.63
N GLN A 83 1.02 16.30 -1.10
CA GLN A 83 1.07 17.75 -1.20
C GLN A 83 2.04 18.32 -0.14
N GLY A 84 2.87 19.30 -0.52
CA GLY A 84 3.90 19.88 0.33
C GLY A 84 5.21 19.08 0.30
N VAL A 85 6.16 19.48 1.15
CA VAL A 85 7.50 18.91 1.25
C VAL A 85 7.73 18.43 2.69
N PRO A 86 8.25 17.21 2.91
CA PRO A 86 8.62 16.77 4.24
C PRO A 86 9.78 17.60 4.78
N GLN A 87 9.87 17.73 6.10
CA GLN A 87 10.95 18.50 6.74
C GLN A 87 12.34 17.91 6.49
N GLU A 88 12.41 16.59 6.37
CA GLU A 88 13.64 15.85 6.10
C GLU A 88 13.47 15.00 4.85
N GLU A 89 14.54 14.81 4.10
CA GLU A 89 14.54 13.93 2.91
C GLU A 89 14.26 12.47 3.26
N LYS A 90 14.70 12.03 4.43
CA LYS A 90 14.43 10.68 4.98
C LYS A 90 13.98 10.79 6.41
N GLY A 91 12.98 10.01 6.77
CA GLY A 91 12.45 10.06 8.13
C GLY A 91 11.59 8.86 8.47
N SER A 92 11.25 8.79 9.75
CA SER A 92 10.35 7.77 10.31
C SER A 92 9.12 8.43 10.93
N MET A 93 7.97 7.80 10.76
CA MET A 93 6.73 8.21 11.42
C MET A 93 6.28 7.11 12.36
N SER A 94 6.08 7.46 13.63
CA SER A 94 5.55 6.57 14.67
C SER A 94 4.38 7.26 15.35
N ASP A 95 3.18 6.69 15.21
CA ASP A 95 1.93 7.28 15.71
C ASP A 95 1.04 6.21 16.33
N LEU A 96 0.12 6.65 17.19
CA LEU A 96 -1.00 5.85 17.66
C LEU A 96 -2.20 6.09 16.75
N LEU A 97 -2.73 5.02 16.13
CA LEU A 97 -3.87 5.11 15.23
C LEU A 97 -5.12 4.46 15.82
N TYR A 98 -6.22 5.19 15.71
CA TYR A 98 -7.58 4.68 15.96
C TYR A 98 -8.33 4.60 14.65
N HIS A 99 -8.91 3.42 14.35
CA HIS A 99 -9.75 3.23 13.17
C HIS A 99 -11.23 3.23 13.57
N ASP A 100 -11.98 4.21 13.08
CA ASP A 100 -13.44 4.27 13.17
C ASP A 100 -14.05 3.46 12.02
N ALA A 101 -14.50 2.25 12.32
CA ALA A 101 -15.07 1.36 11.31
C ALA A 101 -16.39 1.89 10.72
N ALA A 102 -17.20 2.61 11.51
CA ALA A 102 -18.49 3.15 11.06
C ALA A 102 -18.29 4.25 9.99
N ARG A 103 -17.23 5.05 10.16
CA ARG A 103 -16.85 6.11 9.20
C ARG A 103 -15.83 5.64 8.16
N ASN A 104 -15.31 4.42 8.32
CA ASN A 104 -14.18 3.90 7.56
C ASN A 104 -13.04 4.92 7.47
N LYS A 105 -12.61 5.48 8.62
CA LYS A 105 -11.59 6.52 8.70
C LYS A 105 -10.65 6.27 9.88
N SER A 106 -9.36 6.47 9.68
CA SER A 106 -8.34 6.41 10.73
C SER A 106 -7.96 7.80 11.21
N TYR A 107 -7.54 7.89 12.46
CA TYR A 107 -7.11 9.12 13.13
C TYR A 107 -5.83 8.87 13.89
N VAL A 108 -4.91 9.84 13.86
CA VAL A 108 -3.80 9.92 14.80
C VAL A 108 -4.37 10.40 16.14
N VAL A 109 -4.05 9.71 17.22
CA VAL A 109 -4.52 10.02 18.57
C VAL A 109 -3.34 10.13 19.54
N ALA A 110 -3.47 11.01 20.55
CA ALA A 110 -2.39 11.28 21.48
C ALA A 110 -2.23 10.22 22.60
N ARG A 111 -3.27 9.43 22.87
CA ARG A 111 -3.30 8.52 24.02
C ARG A 111 -3.73 7.11 23.64
N PRO A 112 -3.10 6.07 24.22
CA PRO A 112 -3.57 4.70 24.03
C PRO A 112 -4.95 4.51 24.66
N ARG A 113 -5.82 3.76 23.99
CA ARG A 113 -7.11 3.29 24.48
C ARG A 113 -7.52 2.05 23.69
N ARG A 114 -8.61 1.41 24.08
CA ARG A 114 -9.13 0.23 23.36
C ARG A 114 -9.33 0.54 21.88
N GLY A 115 -8.80 -0.31 21.00
CA GLY A 115 -8.86 -0.16 19.54
C GLY A 115 -7.77 0.72 18.92
N VAL A 116 -6.94 1.39 19.73
CA VAL A 116 -5.77 2.12 19.27
C VAL A 116 -4.59 1.17 19.08
N LYS A 117 -3.85 1.34 17.99
CA LYS A 117 -2.68 0.52 17.65
C LYS A 117 -1.52 1.40 17.20
N GLU A 118 -0.30 0.98 17.52
CA GLU A 118 0.91 1.60 16.99
C GLU A 118 1.02 1.40 15.48
N ALA A 119 1.52 2.44 14.82
CA ALA A 119 1.74 2.49 13.38
C ALA A 119 3.11 3.11 13.08
N ARG A 120 3.96 2.37 12.36
CA ARG A 120 5.31 2.79 12.03
C ARG A 120 5.58 2.63 10.55
N LEU A 121 6.20 3.64 9.95
CA LEU A 121 6.72 3.64 8.59
C LEU A 121 8.00 4.46 8.52
N ASP A 122 8.82 4.18 7.52
CA ASP A 122 9.90 5.05 7.08
C ASP A 122 9.56 5.61 5.72
N TYR A 123 10.07 6.80 5.41
CA TYR A 123 9.92 7.42 4.10
C TYR A 123 11.24 8.02 3.60
N GLU A 124 11.34 8.12 2.28
CA GLU A 124 12.40 8.80 1.55
C GLU A 124 11.77 9.70 0.48
N LEU A 125 12.15 10.97 0.47
CA LEU A 125 11.80 11.91 -0.58
C LEU A 125 12.60 11.57 -1.85
N LEU A 126 11.90 11.29 -2.94
CA LEU A 126 12.54 10.98 -4.23
C LEU A 126 12.69 12.22 -5.08
N GLU A 127 11.65 13.01 -5.17
CA GLU A 127 11.62 14.18 -6.03
C GLU A 127 10.53 15.16 -5.58
N THR A 128 10.74 16.46 -5.84
CA THR A 128 9.78 17.52 -5.61
C THR A 128 9.51 18.28 -6.91
N ARG A 129 8.24 18.60 -7.17
CA ARG A 129 7.79 19.36 -8.35
C ARG A 129 6.79 20.43 -7.98
N GLU A 130 6.87 21.58 -8.68
CA GLU A 130 5.83 22.58 -8.67
C GLU A 130 4.84 22.32 -9.81
N ILE A 131 3.58 22.05 -9.46
CA ILE A 131 2.52 21.72 -10.41
C ILE A 131 1.31 22.60 -10.09
N GLU A 132 0.92 23.45 -11.04
CA GLU A 132 -0.21 24.37 -10.89
C GLU A 132 -0.13 25.23 -9.59
N GLY A 133 1.06 25.74 -9.28
CA GLY A 133 1.30 26.57 -8.09
C GLY A 133 1.24 25.80 -6.76
N ARG A 134 1.40 24.50 -6.80
CA ARG A 134 1.44 23.60 -5.62
C ARG A 134 2.68 22.75 -5.64
N THR A 135 3.36 22.69 -4.52
CA THR A 135 4.48 21.78 -4.35
C THR A 135 3.98 20.36 -4.09
N LEU A 136 4.40 19.42 -4.91
CA LEU A 136 4.13 17.97 -4.75
C LEU A 136 5.45 17.23 -4.54
N SER A 137 5.42 16.22 -3.68
CA SER A 137 6.57 15.38 -3.36
C SER A 137 6.27 13.91 -3.67
N ALA A 138 7.12 13.30 -4.49
CA ALA A 138 7.14 11.86 -4.68
C ALA A 138 7.97 11.21 -3.57
N LEU A 139 7.43 10.16 -2.96
CA LEU A 139 7.96 9.52 -1.76
C LEU A 139 8.01 8.01 -1.94
N ARG A 140 9.11 7.38 -1.52
CA ARG A 140 9.18 5.93 -1.28
C ARG A 140 8.93 5.67 0.20
N ILE A 141 8.10 4.68 0.51
CA ILE A 141 7.64 4.39 1.86
C ILE A 141 7.86 2.92 2.16
N THR A 142 8.49 2.64 3.29
CA THR A 142 8.62 1.29 3.85
C THR A 142 7.68 1.14 5.05
N LEU A 143 6.73 0.20 4.96
CA LEU A 143 5.80 -0.08 6.05
C LEU A 143 6.39 -1.08 7.05
N HIS A 144 6.46 -0.70 8.33
CA HIS A 144 6.74 -1.60 9.45
C HIS A 144 5.45 -2.15 10.07
N THR A 145 4.31 -1.47 9.92
CA THR A 145 2.99 -1.90 10.35
C THR A 145 1.98 -1.73 9.22
N GLY A 146 0.88 -2.47 9.22
CA GLY A 146 -0.17 -2.40 8.19
C GLY A 146 -1.53 -2.04 8.79
N ARG A 147 -1.69 -0.80 9.31
CA ARG A 147 -2.96 -0.32 9.85
C ARG A 147 -3.85 0.25 8.75
N SER A 148 -5.16 0.20 8.96
CA SER A 148 -6.11 0.78 8.00
C SER A 148 -5.79 2.24 7.72
N HIS A 149 -5.67 2.62 6.44
CA HIS A 149 -5.33 3.95 5.96
C HIS A 149 -4.02 4.53 6.55
N GLN A 150 -3.07 3.69 6.97
CA GLN A 150 -1.91 4.13 7.75
C GLN A 150 -1.14 5.26 7.08
N ILE A 151 -0.60 5.04 5.88
CA ILE A 151 0.18 6.04 5.13
C ILE A 151 -0.63 7.32 4.95
N ARG A 152 -1.87 7.19 4.53
CA ARG A 152 -2.78 8.30 4.23
C ARG A 152 -2.99 9.21 5.44
N VAL A 153 -3.28 8.64 6.61
CA VAL A 153 -3.54 9.43 7.83
C VAL A 153 -2.26 9.99 8.44
N GLN A 154 -1.14 9.26 8.38
CA GLN A 154 0.14 9.75 8.94
C GLN A 154 0.69 10.95 8.17
N PHE A 155 0.64 10.92 6.84
CA PHE A 155 1.02 12.07 6.03
C PHE A 155 0.03 13.24 6.19
N ALA A 156 -1.26 12.98 6.16
CA ALA A 156 -2.27 14.01 6.33
C ALA A 156 -2.21 14.71 7.70
N SER A 157 -1.89 13.99 8.77
CA SER A 157 -1.74 14.56 10.12
C SER A 157 -0.55 15.53 10.24
N ARG A 158 0.37 15.49 9.27
CA ARG A 158 1.53 16.39 9.15
C ARG A 158 1.32 17.49 8.11
N GLY A 159 0.07 17.70 7.68
CA GLY A 159 -0.26 18.72 6.66
C GLY A 159 0.10 18.32 5.24
N MET A 160 0.45 17.07 4.99
CA MET A 160 0.89 16.53 3.71
C MET A 160 -0.08 15.45 3.18
N PRO A 161 -1.36 15.76 2.89
CA PRO A 161 -2.29 14.78 2.38
C PRO A 161 -1.84 14.24 1.02
N LEU A 162 -2.07 12.96 0.75
CA LEU A 162 -1.76 12.37 -0.54
C LEU A 162 -2.64 12.98 -1.63
N VAL A 163 -2.08 13.21 -2.81
CA VAL A 163 -2.82 13.70 -3.98
C VAL A 163 -4.01 12.79 -4.26
N GLY A 164 -5.19 13.36 -4.53
CA GLY A 164 -6.42 12.63 -4.77
C GLY A 164 -7.15 12.13 -3.51
N ASP A 165 -6.53 12.22 -2.32
CA ASP A 165 -7.14 11.73 -1.09
C ASP A 165 -8.08 12.74 -0.42
N GLY A 166 -9.25 12.91 -1.00
CA GLY A 166 -10.26 13.84 -0.46
C GLY A 166 -10.75 13.48 0.95
N ARG A 167 -10.65 12.21 1.39
CA ARG A 167 -11.02 11.78 2.75
C ARG A 167 -10.09 12.37 3.81
N TYR A 168 -8.83 12.56 3.45
CA TYR A 168 -7.78 13.08 4.32
C TYR A 168 -7.33 14.50 3.97
N GLY A 169 -8.14 15.25 3.21
CA GLY A 169 -7.95 16.70 3.05
C GLY A 169 -7.13 17.11 1.84
N SER A 170 -6.91 16.23 0.86
CA SER A 170 -6.30 16.64 -0.41
C SER A 170 -7.10 17.78 -1.07
N ALA A 171 -6.41 18.85 -1.44
CA ALA A 171 -6.98 19.93 -2.23
C ALA A 171 -7.07 19.57 -3.73
N ILE A 172 -6.22 18.63 -4.19
CA ILE A 172 -6.24 18.12 -5.56
C ILE A 172 -7.26 16.98 -5.63
N ARG A 173 -8.24 17.12 -6.52
CA ARG A 173 -9.36 16.20 -6.69
C ARG A 173 -9.49 15.78 -8.16
N GLY A 174 -10.38 14.84 -8.45
CA GLY A 174 -10.61 14.39 -9.83
C GLY A 174 -9.60 13.35 -10.32
N CYS A 175 -8.64 12.96 -9.49
CA CYS A 175 -7.70 11.88 -9.77
C CYS A 175 -7.77 10.81 -8.66
N PRO A 176 -7.34 9.57 -8.94
CA PRO A 176 -7.18 8.53 -7.92
C PRO A 176 -6.17 8.93 -6.84
N ILE A 177 -6.29 8.30 -5.66
CA ILE A 177 -5.32 8.50 -4.58
C ILE A 177 -3.93 8.07 -5.06
N ALA A 178 -2.96 8.98 -4.97
CA ALA A 178 -1.58 8.74 -5.35
C ALA A 178 -0.84 7.93 -4.27
N LEU A 179 -1.23 6.68 -4.16
CA LEU A 179 -0.59 5.64 -3.34
C LEU A 179 -0.58 4.34 -4.13
N TRP A 180 0.58 3.72 -4.23
CA TRP A 180 0.80 2.51 -5.00
C TRP A 180 1.63 1.51 -4.21
N SER A 181 1.18 0.25 -4.11
CA SER A 181 1.99 -0.85 -3.56
C SER A 181 3.03 -1.24 -4.61
N GLU A 182 4.23 -0.65 -4.50
CA GLU A 182 5.30 -0.80 -5.47
C GLU A 182 5.94 -2.18 -5.41
N SER A 183 6.22 -2.67 -4.19
CA SER A 183 7.01 -3.88 -4.04
C SER A 183 6.61 -4.74 -2.84
N LEU A 184 6.82 -6.05 -3.01
CA LEU A 184 6.73 -7.04 -1.95
C LEU A 184 7.99 -7.92 -1.98
N ARG A 185 8.57 -8.17 -0.78
CA ARG A 185 9.65 -9.14 -0.60
C ARG A 185 9.33 -10.04 0.59
N PHE A 186 9.42 -11.35 0.42
CA PHE A 186 9.10 -12.33 1.44
C PHE A 186 9.70 -13.70 1.13
N PRO A 187 9.97 -14.56 2.13
CA PRO A 187 10.32 -15.96 1.91
C PRO A 187 9.12 -16.74 1.35
N HIS A 188 9.35 -17.57 0.35
CA HIS A 188 8.30 -18.44 -0.21
C HIS A 188 7.77 -19.40 0.86
N PRO A 189 6.44 -19.58 1.00
CA PRO A 189 5.84 -20.30 2.12
C PRO A 189 6.15 -21.80 2.17
N GLN A 190 6.61 -22.42 1.08
CA GLN A 190 6.93 -23.84 1.01
C GLN A 190 8.42 -24.12 1.20
N ASP A 191 9.29 -23.40 0.52
CA ASP A 191 10.73 -23.70 0.43
C ASP A 191 11.64 -22.63 1.03
N GLY A 192 11.06 -21.50 1.46
CA GLY A 192 11.81 -20.41 2.10
C GLY A 192 12.68 -19.56 1.16
N ARG A 193 12.69 -19.86 -0.15
CA ARG A 193 13.44 -19.02 -1.11
C ARG A 193 12.96 -17.58 -1.10
N GLU A 194 13.86 -16.63 -1.24
CA GLU A 194 13.47 -15.22 -1.27
C GLU A 194 12.71 -14.89 -2.56
N MET A 195 11.53 -14.31 -2.38
CA MET A 195 10.67 -13.81 -3.45
C MET A 195 10.68 -12.29 -3.41
N SER A 196 10.89 -11.65 -4.57
CA SER A 196 10.87 -10.19 -4.71
C SER A 196 10.09 -9.82 -5.97
N PHE A 197 9.12 -8.94 -5.81
CA PHE A 197 8.25 -8.46 -6.89
C PHE A 197 8.14 -6.97 -6.82
N SER A 198 8.17 -6.31 -7.96
CA SER A 198 7.91 -4.88 -8.07
C SER A 198 7.14 -4.57 -9.35
N ALA A 199 6.39 -3.47 -9.31
CA ALA A 199 5.70 -2.93 -10.46
C ALA A 199 5.63 -1.41 -10.37
N PRO A 200 5.88 -0.71 -11.50
CA PRO A 200 5.76 0.75 -11.55
C PRO A 200 4.32 1.20 -11.31
N PRO A 201 4.11 2.43 -10.83
CA PRO A 201 2.79 3.01 -10.76
C PRO A 201 2.21 3.21 -12.15
N PRO A 202 0.88 3.37 -12.28
CA PRO A 202 0.24 3.54 -13.59
C PRO A 202 0.67 4.85 -14.25
N ASP A 203 0.78 4.83 -15.59
CA ASP A 203 1.14 5.97 -16.42
C ASP A 203 -0.01 6.98 -16.51
N ARG A 204 -0.18 7.77 -15.44
CA ARG A 204 -1.18 8.83 -15.32
C ARG A 204 -0.79 9.82 -14.22
N PHE A 205 -1.42 11.00 -14.23
CA PHE A 205 -1.28 11.99 -13.16
C PHE A 205 -1.61 11.39 -11.76
N PRO A 206 -0.80 11.69 -10.72
CA PRO A 206 0.37 12.59 -10.71
C PRO A 206 1.70 11.87 -11.01
N TRP A 207 1.71 10.57 -11.29
CA TRP A 207 2.92 9.76 -11.44
C TRP A 207 3.78 10.19 -12.63
N THR A 208 3.13 10.64 -13.73
CA THR A 208 3.79 11.13 -14.95
C THR A 208 4.59 12.42 -14.76
N GLU A 209 4.35 13.13 -13.67
CA GLU A 209 5.07 14.37 -13.35
C GLU A 209 6.46 14.12 -12.73
N PHE A 210 6.79 12.87 -12.39
CA PHE A 210 7.99 12.49 -11.66
C PHE A 210 8.82 11.45 -12.41
N SER A 211 10.15 11.49 -12.24
CA SER A 211 11.09 10.55 -12.86
C SER A 211 11.26 9.28 -12.01
N LEU A 212 10.18 8.51 -11.80
CA LEU A 212 10.17 7.37 -10.88
C LEU A 212 10.73 6.07 -11.46
N HIS A 213 11.01 6.01 -12.77
CA HIS A 213 11.36 4.77 -13.48
C HIS A 213 12.87 4.45 -13.51
N ASN A 214 13.73 5.30 -12.95
CA ASN A 214 15.20 5.18 -13.07
C ASN A 214 15.93 5.02 -11.72
N GLN A 215 15.28 4.49 -10.67
CA GLN A 215 15.96 4.29 -9.38
C GLN A 215 15.85 2.87 -8.87
#